data_4c1bb69395c2bc1ac196963aad101582
#
_entry.id   4c1bb69395c2bc1ac196963aad101582
#
_cell.length_a   1.000
_cell.length_b   1.000
_cell.length_c   1.000
_cell.angle_alpha   90.00
_cell.angle_beta   90.00
_cell.angle_gamma   90.00
#
_symmetry.space_group_name_H-M   'P 1'
#
loop_
_entity.id
_entity.type
_entity.pdbx_description
1 polymer ?
#
loop_
_entity_poly.entity_id
_entity_poly.type
_entity_poly.pdbx_seq_one_letter_code
_entity_poly.pdbx_strand_id
1 'polypeptide(L)'
;QVTAAEEYLADHFPGYPILPGVLMLEVLAQSARIMLQDAVGQPLVLGGVKALKYGAMVKPGEALEVDVSVVKGPDSSGAWSCKGTGTVRGGSLDGETAVSGRFTMRPINSRVSAGG
;
A
#
# COMPACT_ATOMS: atom_id res chain seq x y z
N GLN A 1 -8.13 -0.83 -16.15
CA GLN A 1 -7.18 -0.50 -15.10
C GLN A 1 -7.83 -0.58 -13.73
N VAL A 2 -7.17 -1.24 -12.80
CA VAL A 2 -7.71 -1.43 -11.47
C VAL A 2 -7.01 -0.49 -10.50
N THR A 3 -7.79 0.30 -9.79
CA THR A 3 -7.25 1.22 -8.81
C THR A 3 -8.09 1.15 -7.53
N ALA A 4 -7.48 1.54 -6.44
CA ALA A 4 -8.16 1.68 -5.17
C ALA A 4 -7.69 2.97 -4.50
N ALA A 5 -8.61 3.65 -3.83
CA ALA A 5 -8.30 4.87 -3.10
C ALA A 5 -8.99 4.80 -1.75
N GLU A 6 -8.23 5.05 -0.70
CA GLU A 6 -8.75 5.01 0.66
C GLU A 6 -8.09 6.09 1.49
N GLU A 7 -8.75 6.48 2.56
CA GLU A 7 -8.23 7.48 3.46
C GLU A 7 -8.07 6.89 4.85
N TYR A 8 -6.90 7.10 5.45
CA TYR A 8 -6.58 6.61 6.78
C TYR A 8 -6.26 7.78 7.69
N LEU A 9 -6.96 7.88 8.81
CA LEU A 9 -6.71 8.95 9.77
C LEU A 9 -5.47 8.60 10.60
N ALA A 10 -4.62 9.59 10.83
CA ALA A 10 -3.45 9.38 11.67
C ALA A 10 -3.84 8.95 13.07
N ASP A 11 -5.02 9.34 13.53
CA ASP A 11 -5.51 8.97 14.85
C ASP A 11 -5.74 7.47 15.01
N HIS A 12 -5.81 6.74 13.92
CA HIS A 12 -5.92 5.29 13.99
C HIS A 12 -4.63 4.65 14.46
N PHE A 13 -3.57 5.43 14.63
CA PHE A 13 -2.29 4.94 15.10
C PHE A 13 -1.86 5.71 16.34
N PRO A 14 -2.60 5.53 17.45
CA PRO A 14 -2.31 6.29 18.67
C PRO A 14 -0.93 5.92 19.19
N GLY A 15 -0.30 6.89 19.85
CA GLY A 15 1.03 6.68 20.39
C GLY A 15 2.13 7.16 19.47
N TYR A 16 1.81 7.58 18.25
CA TYR A 16 2.81 8.09 17.33
C TYR A 16 2.56 9.58 17.07
N PRO A 17 3.57 10.41 17.28
CA PRO A 17 3.45 11.84 16.95
C PRO A 17 3.41 12.08 15.45
N ILE A 18 3.95 11.14 14.68
CA ILE A 18 3.97 11.20 13.23
C ILE A 18 3.73 9.78 12.74
N LEU A 19 2.96 9.64 11.67
CA LEU A 19 2.69 8.31 11.11
C LEU A 19 3.99 7.73 10.55
N PRO A 20 4.46 6.58 11.09
CA PRO A 20 5.71 5.99 10.62
C PRO A 20 5.63 5.50 9.18
N GLY A 21 6.77 5.59 8.48
CA GLY A 21 6.82 5.16 7.10
C GLY A 21 6.47 3.70 6.90
N VAL A 22 6.89 2.85 7.83
CA VAL A 22 6.58 1.42 7.71
C VAL A 22 5.07 1.17 7.75
N LEU A 23 4.34 1.97 8.52
CA LEU A 23 2.89 1.83 8.56
C LEU A 23 2.25 2.35 7.29
N MET A 24 2.83 3.39 6.68
CA MET A 24 2.34 3.86 5.39
C MET A 24 2.47 2.77 4.32
N LEU A 25 3.60 2.08 4.31
CA LEU A 25 3.80 0.98 3.37
C LEU A 25 2.80 -0.14 3.62
N GLU A 26 2.55 -0.44 4.88
CA GLU A 26 1.58 -1.47 5.24
C GLU A 26 0.18 -1.09 4.75
N VAL A 27 -0.17 0.18 4.85
CA VAL A 27 -1.47 0.66 4.36
C VAL A 27 -1.57 0.49 2.84
N LEU A 28 -0.49 0.81 2.13
CA LEU A 28 -0.47 0.60 0.67
C LEU A 28 -0.67 -0.87 0.33
N ALA A 29 0.03 -1.74 1.03
CA ALA A 29 -0.08 -3.18 0.79
C ALA A 29 -1.49 -3.68 1.11
N GLN A 30 -2.07 -3.18 2.17
CA GLN A 30 -3.42 -3.58 2.55
C GLN A 30 -4.45 -3.14 1.52
N SER A 31 -4.30 -1.93 1.01
CA SER A 31 -5.19 -1.44 -0.05
C SER A 31 -5.08 -2.30 -1.30
N ALA A 32 -3.87 -2.68 -1.67
CA ALA A 32 -3.66 -3.54 -2.82
C ALA A 32 -4.26 -4.93 -2.58
N ARG A 33 -4.12 -5.44 -1.38
CA ARG A 33 -4.66 -6.75 -1.04
C ARG A 33 -6.17 -6.76 -1.18
N ILE A 34 -6.83 -5.75 -0.64
CA ILE A 34 -8.28 -5.65 -0.74
C ILE A 34 -8.71 -5.54 -2.19
N MET A 35 -8.01 -4.72 -2.96
CA MET A 35 -8.34 -4.49 -4.35
C MET A 35 -8.22 -5.76 -5.19
N LEU A 36 -7.17 -6.55 -4.95
CA LEU A 36 -6.87 -7.71 -5.77
C LEU A 36 -7.49 -9.00 -5.27
N GLN A 37 -7.91 -9.04 -4.02
CA GLN A 37 -8.39 -10.27 -3.42
C GLN A 37 -9.53 -10.91 -4.19
N ASP A 38 -10.50 -10.09 -4.62
CA ASP A 38 -11.63 -10.61 -5.38
C ASP A 38 -11.20 -11.14 -6.72
N ALA A 39 -10.30 -10.44 -7.39
CA ALA A 39 -9.87 -10.83 -8.72
C ALA A 39 -9.00 -12.09 -8.69
N VAL A 40 -8.18 -12.22 -7.67
CA VAL A 40 -7.24 -13.34 -7.58
C VAL A 40 -7.88 -14.55 -6.92
N GLY A 41 -8.76 -14.33 -5.97
CA GLY A 41 -9.47 -15.42 -5.30
C GLY A 41 -8.66 -16.12 -4.23
N GLN A 42 -7.54 -15.56 -3.82
CA GLN A 42 -6.73 -16.14 -2.75
C GLN A 42 -5.94 -15.05 -2.05
N PRO A 43 -5.49 -15.32 -0.83
CA PRO A 43 -4.75 -14.33 -0.07
C PRO A 43 -3.47 -13.90 -0.76
N LEU A 44 -3.14 -12.63 -0.60
CA LEU A 44 -1.94 -12.05 -1.19
C LEU A 44 -1.08 -11.44 -0.11
N VAL A 45 0.22 -11.45 -0.34
CA VAL A 45 1.18 -10.83 0.56
C VAL A 45 2.09 -9.92 -0.23
N LEU A 46 2.68 -8.96 0.46
CA LEU A 46 3.66 -8.07 -0.14
C LEU A 46 4.89 -8.87 -0.53
N GLY A 47 5.28 -8.74 -1.79
CA GLY A 47 6.48 -9.41 -2.29
C GLY A 47 7.68 -8.51 -2.21
N GLY A 48 7.96 -7.76 -3.28
CA GLY A 48 9.10 -6.87 -3.31
C GLY A 48 8.67 -5.42 -3.31
N VAL A 49 9.58 -4.53 -2.94
CA VAL A 49 9.33 -3.09 -2.94
C VAL A 49 10.45 -2.44 -3.73
N LYS A 50 10.07 -1.51 -4.63
CA LYS A 50 11.04 -0.77 -5.43
C LYS A 50 10.72 0.70 -5.40
N ALA A 51 11.76 1.52 -5.48
CA ALA A 51 11.60 2.98 -5.62
C ALA A 51 10.71 3.57 -4.54
N LEU A 52 10.78 3.03 -3.33
CA LEU A 52 9.99 3.55 -2.22
C LEU A 52 10.58 4.87 -1.76
N LYS A 53 9.74 5.90 -1.71
CA LYS A 53 10.16 7.23 -1.27
C LYS A 53 9.18 7.75 -0.24
N TYR A 54 9.73 8.41 0.77
CA TYR A 54 8.95 9.08 1.79
C TYR A 54 9.14 10.58 1.65
N GLY A 55 8.08 11.32 1.86
CA GLY A 55 8.13 12.78 1.77
C GLY A 55 7.51 13.43 2.98
N ALA A 56 6.38 14.10 2.78
CA ALA A 56 5.71 14.83 3.85
C ALA A 56 5.28 13.91 4.98
N MET A 57 5.26 14.45 6.18
CA MET A 57 4.84 13.71 7.38
C MET A 57 3.35 13.85 7.60
N VAL A 58 2.74 12.79 8.11
CA VAL A 58 1.32 12.80 8.46
C VAL A 58 1.24 12.90 9.98
N LYS A 59 0.60 13.96 10.48
CA LYS A 59 0.53 14.25 11.91
C LYS A 59 -0.86 13.96 12.45
N PRO A 60 -0.98 13.85 13.79
CA PRO A 60 -2.30 13.66 14.39
C PRO A 60 -3.27 14.72 13.89
N GLY A 61 -4.50 14.31 13.63
CA GLY A 61 -5.52 15.20 13.08
C GLY A 61 -5.51 15.29 11.57
N GLU A 62 -4.48 14.73 10.93
CA GLU A 62 -4.40 14.68 9.48
C GLU A 62 -4.70 13.27 8.99
N ALA A 63 -4.89 13.11 7.70
CA ALA A 63 -5.19 11.82 7.11
C ALA A 63 -4.21 11.50 5.99
N LEU A 64 -4.06 10.22 5.72
CA LEU A 64 -3.28 9.74 4.59
C LEU A 64 -4.26 9.19 3.55
N GLU A 65 -4.30 9.84 2.40
CA GLU A 65 -5.13 9.38 1.30
C GLU A 65 -4.28 8.47 0.42
N VAL A 66 -4.72 7.23 0.25
CA VAL A 66 -3.93 6.20 -0.42
C VAL A 66 -4.55 5.86 -1.75
N ASP A 67 -3.74 5.86 -2.79
CA ASP A 67 -4.12 5.41 -4.11
C ASP A 67 -3.20 4.28 -4.54
N VAL A 68 -3.78 3.16 -4.95
CA VAL A 68 -3.02 2.01 -5.43
C VAL A 68 -3.59 1.60 -6.77
N SER A 69 -2.72 1.36 -7.73
CA SER A 69 -3.14 0.90 -9.05
C SER A 69 -2.27 -0.27 -9.49
N VAL A 70 -2.84 -1.12 -10.33
CA VAL A 70 -2.11 -2.22 -10.93
C VAL A 70 -1.36 -1.68 -12.14
N VAL A 71 -0.05 -1.86 -12.13
CA VAL A 71 0.79 -1.47 -13.26
C VAL A 71 0.89 -2.60 -14.26
N LYS A 72 0.98 -3.82 -13.75
CA LYS A 72 1.17 -4.99 -14.60
C LYS A 72 0.49 -6.18 -13.95
N GLY A 73 -0.17 -6.99 -14.76
CA GLY A 73 -0.85 -8.17 -14.26
C GLY A 73 0.11 -9.25 -13.80
N PRO A 74 -0.43 -10.40 -13.44
CA PRO A 74 0.42 -11.43 -12.83
C PRO A 74 1.48 -11.94 -13.82
N ASP A 75 2.68 -12.11 -13.29
CA ASP A 75 3.76 -12.67 -14.06
C ASP A 75 3.75 -14.21 -13.91
N SER A 76 4.81 -14.88 -14.34
CA SER A 76 4.87 -16.33 -14.29
C SER A 76 4.79 -16.87 -12.86
N SER A 77 5.12 -16.08 -11.88
CA SER A 77 5.04 -16.50 -10.48
C SER A 77 3.72 -16.11 -9.82
N GLY A 78 2.85 -15.43 -10.56
CA GLY A 78 1.59 -14.97 -10.01
C GLY A 78 1.67 -13.63 -9.31
N ALA A 79 2.77 -12.92 -9.45
CA ALA A 79 2.96 -11.64 -8.77
C ALA A 79 2.38 -10.50 -9.59
N TRP A 80 1.65 -9.62 -8.92
CA TRP A 80 1.06 -8.43 -9.53
C TRP A 80 1.92 -7.22 -9.20
N SER A 81 2.23 -6.42 -10.21
CA SER A 81 3.00 -5.20 -10.00
C SER A 81 2.05 -4.05 -9.75
N CYS A 82 2.27 -3.35 -8.65
CA CYS A 82 1.41 -2.26 -8.23
C CYS A 82 2.21 -1.00 -8.01
N LYS A 83 1.51 0.13 -8.10
CA LYS A 83 2.06 1.44 -7.79
C LYS A 83 1.17 2.06 -6.73
N GLY A 84 1.77 2.59 -5.68
CA GLY A 84 1.02 3.19 -4.60
C GLY A 84 1.52 4.57 -4.26
N THR A 85 0.61 5.43 -3.84
CA THR A 85 0.91 6.80 -3.42
C THR A 85 0.04 7.14 -2.23
N GLY A 86 0.65 7.76 -1.23
CA GLY A 86 -0.08 8.30 -0.10
C GLY A 86 0.09 9.79 -0.04
N THR A 87 -1.01 10.51 0.11
CA THR A 87 -1.04 11.97 0.11
C THR A 87 -1.58 12.48 1.43
N VAL A 88 -0.94 13.50 1.97
CA VAL A 88 -1.41 14.13 3.21
C VAL A 88 -2.70 14.88 2.95
N ARG A 89 -3.69 14.69 3.81
CA ARG A 89 -4.93 15.45 3.77
C ARG A 89 -5.13 16.17 5.09
N GLY A 90 -5.34 17.46 4.99
CA GLY A 90 -5.51 18.32 6.18
C GLY A 90 -4.18 18.92 6.60
N GLY A 91 -4.27 20.04 7.32
CA GLY A 91 -3.09 20.71 7.83
C GLY A 91 -2.32 21.46 6.77
N SER A 92 -1.13 21.91 7.14
CA SER A 92 -0.34 22.77 6.27
C SER A 92 0.28 22.00 5.11
N LEU A 93 0.39 20.68 5.22
CA LEU A 93 0.99 19.86 4.17
C LEU A 93 -0.07 19.17 3.30
N ASP A 94 -1.31 19.63 3.38
CA ASP A 94 -2.39 19.06 2.57
C ASP A 94 -2.00 19.04 1.09
N GLY A 95 -2.16 17.87 0.47
CA GLY A 95 -1.82 17.71 -0.94
C GLY A 95 -0.40 17.26 -1.21
N GLU A 96 0.45 17.24 -0.19
CA GLU A 96 1.83 16.79 -0.35
C GLU A 96 1.91 15.27 -0.33
N THR A 97 2.85 14.72 -1.11
CA THR A 97 3.04 13.28 -1.13
C THR A 97 3.80 12.83 0.12
N ALA A 98 3.22 11.90 0.86
CA ALA A 98 3.84 11.35 2.05
C ALA A 98 4.66 10.10 1.73
N VAL A 99 4.18 9.28 0.79
CA VAL A 99 4.86 8.05 0.43
C VAL A 99 4.51 7.72 -1.03
N SER A 100 5.47 7.17 -1.75
CA SER A 100 5.19 6.65 -3.08
C SER A 100 6.16 5.52 -3.36
N GLY A 101 5.74 4.56 -4.18
CA GLY A 101 6.61 3.48 -4.53
C GLY A 101 5.91 2.44 -5.37
N ARG A 102 6.68 1.45 -5.77
CA ARG A 102 6.18 0.30 -6.50
C ARG A 102 6.44 -0.94 -5.67
N PHE A 103 5.53 -1.87 -5.76
CA PHE A 103 5.65 -3.10 -5.01
C PHE A 103 4.90 -4.20 -5.73
N THR A 104 5.16 -5.44 -5.33
CA THR A 104 4.46 -6.58 -5.90
C THR A 104 3.63 -7.25 -4.83
N MET A 105 2.50 -7.79 -5.27
CA MET A 105 1.65 -8.62 -4.42
C MET A 105 1.62 -10.00 -5.04
N ARG A 106 1.76 -11.02 -4.22
CA ARG A 106 1.79 -12.38 -4.72
C ARG A 106 1.00 -13.31 -3.81
N PRO A 107 0.51 -14.43 -4.35
CA PRO A 107 -0.23 -15.38 -3.53
C PRO A 107 0.64 -15.93 -2.39
N ILE A 108 0.05 -16.05 -1.23
CA ILE A 108 0.79 -16.42 -0.04
C ILE A 108 1.22 -17.88 -0.05
N ASN A 109 0.41 -18.73 -0.65
CA ASN A 109 0.64 -20.14 -0.54
C ASN A 109 1.23 -20.75 -1.79
N SER A 110 1.63 -19.93 -2.71
CA SER A 110 1.99 -20.44 -4.02
C SER A 110 3.02 -21.53 -3.96
N ARG A 111 3.91 -21.46 -2.99
CA ARG A 111 4.93 -22.43 -2.95
C ARG A 111 4.89 -23.30 -1.78
N VAL A 112 4.22 -22.86 -0.83
CA VAL A 112 4.19 -23.67 0.36
C VAL A 112 3.77 -25.08 0.02
N SER A 113 2.72 -25.20 -0.74
CA SER A 113 2.24 -26.53 -1.08
C SER A 113 3.32 -27.35 -1.76
N ALA A 114 4.09 -26.72 -2.61
CA ALA A 114 5.15 -27.44 -3.30
C ALA A 114 6.25 -27.81 -2.34
N GLY A 115 6.58 -26.89 -1.47
CA GLY A 115 7.61 -27.16 -0.49
C GLY A 115 7.11 -28.07 0.58
N GLY A 116 5.83 -27.95 0.79
CA GLY A 116 5.21 -28.79 1.81
C GLY A 116 5.34 -30.16 1.37
#